data_9a13d1f43ed2bb4fa6238ed6eec9e125
#
_entry.id   9a13d1f43ed2bb4fa6238ed6eec9e125
#
_cell.length_a   1.000
_cell.length_b   1.000
_cell.length_c   1.000
_cell.angle_alpha   90.00
_cell.angle_beta   90.00
_cell.angle_gamma   90.00
#
_symmetry.space_group_name_H-M   'P 1'
#
loop_
_entity.id
_entity.type
_entity.pdbx_description
1 polymer ?
#
loop_
_entity_poly.entity_id
_entity_poly.type
_entity_poly.pdbx_seq_one_letter_code
_entity_poly.pdbx_strand_id
1 'polypeptide(L)'
;MRGCNNMCSFCIVPFTRGTERSRGIDSIVAEVQRLSDQGIREVTLLGQNVNSYRDTSQSDAFEPAGYGSDLSRGFSTIYRRKEGGRRFAELLHCVAQVDPEMRVRFTSPHPKDFPDELLHAIRDNPNVCRNIHLPLQSGSSSCLERMRRGYTREAFLELAQHIREVIPDVTFSTDVIAGFCGETEAEHQDTVSAMRLVGFDTAFMFAYSMRERTHAHRRLQDDVPPDVKGRRLAEIIDTFHETARARNQRFVGTRGLVLYEGTSRKRGQHFGRDDYGHKVFLDVPAGMALRPGDYVHVRVDAATSGSLAASAVERTTLGAYYRCHPQPAAGAAV
;
A
#
# COMPACT_ATOMS: atom_id res chain seq x y z
N MET A 1 5.18 0.67 14.35
CA MET A 1 5.05 -0.68 14.94
C MET A 1 6.24 -1.53 14.57
N ARG A 2 6.70 -2.45 15.43
CA ARG A 2 7.83 -3.37 15.19
C ARG A 2 7.37 -4.82 15.36
N GLY A 3 8.00 -5.76 14.61
CA GLY A 3 7.71 -7.18 14.67
C GLY A 3 6.44 -7.59 13.92
N CYS A 4 6.23 -8.89 13.77
CA CYS A 4 5.06 -9.46 13.11
C CYS A 4 4.70 -10.81 13.73
N ASN A 5 3.44 -11.02 14.05
CA ASN A 5 2.94 -12.28 14.58
C ASN A 5 2.44 -13.23 13.48
N ASN A 6 2.35 -12.79 12.22
CA ASN A 6 2.02 -13.68 11.12
C ASN A 6 3.19 -14.62 10.84
N MET A 7 2.91 -15.93 10.81
CA MET A 7 3.89 -16.97 10.54
C MET A 7 3.80 -17.46 9.10
N CYS A 8 3.83 -16.51 8.14
CA CYS A 8 3.91 -16.85 6.72
C CYS A 8 5.11 -17.75 6.47
N SER A 9 4.93 -18.87 5.72
CA SER A 9 5.91 -19.96 5.65
C SER A 9 7.28 -19.54 5.09
N PHE A 10 7.31 -18.50 4.24
CA PHE A 10 8.53 -17.96 3.60
C PHE A 10 9.21 -16.84 4.40
N CYS A 11 8.54 -16.28 5.43
CA CYS A 11 8.93 -15.01 6.02
C CYS A 11 9.87 -15.18 7.22
N ILE A 12 10.98 -14.43 7.19
CA ILE A 12 11.98 -14.43 8.26
C ILE A 12 11.70 -13.37 9.36
N VAL A 13 10.78 -12.45 9.12
CA VAL A 13 10.51 -11.30 10.00
C VAL A 13 10.24 -11.68 11.46
N PRO A 14 9.40 -12.69 11.79
CA PRO A 14 9.18 -13.07 13.20
C PRO A 14 10.46 -13.45 13.94
N PHE A 15 11.44 -13.99 13.23
CA PHE A 15 12.72 -14.44 13.81
C PHE A 15 13.75 -13.32 13.92
N THR A 16 13.67 -12.30 13.08
CA THR A 16 14.64 -11.19 13.03
C THR A 16 14.17 -9.93 13.75
N ARG A 17 12.85 -9.68 13.75
CA ARG A 17 12.23 -8.50 14.37
C ARG A 17 11.42 -8.83 15.63
N GLY A 18 11.14 -10.11 15.87
CA GLY A 18 10.37 -10.60 17.01
C GLY A 18 8.86 -10.38 16.90
N THR A 19 8.19 -10.50 18.02
CA THR A 19 6.73 -10.31 18.13
C THR A 19 6.31 -8.86 17.93
N GLU A 20 5.05 -8.67 17.53
CA GLU A 20 4.45 -7.35 17.36
C GLU A 20 4.48 -6.52 18.63
N ARG A 21 4.95 -5.28 18.48
CA ARG A 21 4.93 -4.24 19.51
C ARG A 21 4.44 -2.94 18.89
N SER A 22 3.30 -2.47 19.37
CA SER A 22 2.75 -1.16 19.02
C SER A 22 3.28 -0.10 19.99
N ARG A 23 3.49 1.08 19.50
CA ARG A 23 3.79 2.28 20.27
C ARG A 23 2.48 3.02 20.53
N GLY A 24 2.31 3.68 21.68
CA GLY A 24 1.08 4.40 22.01
C GLY A 24 0.75 5.50 21.00
N ILE A 25 -0.54 5.70 20.70
CA ILE A 25 -1.03 6.71 19.74
C ILE A 25 -0.56 8.09 20.13
N ASP A 26 -0.69 8.50 21.38
CA ASP A 26 -0.35 9.85 21.84
C ASP A 26 1.13 10.17 21.58
N SER A 27 2.00 9.17 21.78
CA SER A 27 3.43 9.31 21.49
C SER A 27 3.71 9.47 19.98
N ILE A 28 2.93 8.80 19.12
CA ILE A 28 3.06 8.91 17.66
C ILE A 28 2.55 10.29 17.20
N VAL A 29 1.39 10.71 17.68
CA VAL A 29 0.78 12.00 17.38
C VAL A 29 1.71 13.14 17.79
N ALA A 30 2.29 13.08 19.00
CA ALA A 30 3.26 14.08 19.46
C ALA A 30 4.53 14.13 18.60
N GLU A 31 4.98 12.99 18.03
CA GLU A 31 6.11 12.98 17.08
C GLU A 31 5.70 13.62 15.75
N VAL A 32 4.54 13.26 15.22
CA VAL A 32 4.02 13.84 13.97
C VAL A 32 3.82 15.34 14.12
N GLN A 33 3.34 15.83 15.27
CA GLN A 33 3.24 17.27 15.55
C GLN A 33 4.61 17.96 15.46
N ARG A 34 5.65 17.39 16.10
CA ARG A 34 7.00 17.95 16.00
C ARG A 34 7.54 17.97 14.57
N LEU A 35 7.19 16.96 13.74
CA LEU A 35 7.57 16.95 12.34
C LEU A 35 6.83 18.02 11.53
N SER A 36 5.53 18.23 11.81
CA SER A 36 4.75 19.32 11.23
C SER A 36 5.33 20.69 11.57
N ASP A 37 5.68 20.93 12.84
CA ASP A 37 6.30 22.16 13.32
C ASP A 37 7.66 22.44 12.64
N GLN A 38 8.35 21.39 12.16
CA GLN A 38 9.59 21.48 11.37
C GLN A 38 9.33 21.69 9.86
N GLY A 39 8.07 21.75 9.45
CA GLY A 39 7.68 21.95 8.06
C GLY A 39 7.73 20.69 7.19
N ILE A 40 7.76 19.49 7.79
CA ILE A 40 7.67 18.21 7.06
C ILE A 40 6.26 18.08 6.47
N ARG A 41 6.18 17.74 5.18
CA ARG A 41 4.94 17.69 4.41
C ARG A 41 4.39 16.29 4.14
N GLU A 42 5.15 15.26 4.43
CA GLU A 42 4.70 13.87 4.29
C GLU A 42 5.29 13.00 5.39
N VAL A 43 4.45 12.14 5.98
CA VAL A 43 4.85 11.11 6.92
C VAL A 43 4.37 9.75 6.45
N THR A 44 5.18 8.70 6.70
CA THR A 44 4.79 7.32 6.42
C THR A 44 4.75 6.51 7.71
N LEU A 45 3.58 5.98 8.04
CA LEU A 45 3.42 5.05 9.16
C LEU A 45 3.99 3.68 8.79
N LEU A 46 4.99 3.24 9.53
CA LEU A 46 5.75 2.01 9.26
C LEU A 46 5.40 0.88 10.21
N GLY A 47 5.37 -0.34 9.68
CA GLY A 47 5.25 -1.58 10.43
C GLY A 47 5.64 -2.78 9.57
N GLN A 48 5.87 -3.95 10.17
CA GLN A 48 5.98 -5.22 9.45
C GLN A 48 4.62 -5.87 9.18
N ASN A 49 3.57 -5.34 9.83
CA ASN A 49 2.15 -5.62 9.63
C ASN A 49 1.38 -4.43 10.19
N VAL A 50 1.46 -3.27 9.52
CA VAL A 50 1.04 -1.97 10.09
C VAL A 50 -0.42 -1.93 10.49
N ASN A 51 -1.30 -2.58 9.75
CA ASN A 51 -2.74 -2.56 10.00
C ASN A 51 -3.22 -3.54 11.10
N SER A 52 -2.31 -4.37 11.66
CA SER A 52 -2.57 -5.08 12.92
C SER A 52 -2.27 -4.25 14.17
N TYR A 53 -1.93 -2.97 14.00
CA TYR A 53 -1.60 -2.05 15.08
C TYR A 53 -2.66 -2.08 16.19
N ARG A 54 -2.18 -2.09 17.44
CA ARG A 54 -3.01 -2.10 18.62
C ARG A 54 -2.31 -1.38 19.78
N ASP A 55 -2.88 -0.27 20.20
CA ASP A 55 -2.44 0.44 21.40
C ASP A 55 -3.27 -0.02 22.61
N THR A 56 -2.59 -0.46 23.65
CA THR A 56 -3.18 -0.89 24.92
C THR A 56 -2.67 -0.06 26.11
N SER A 57 -2.01 1.06 25.84
CA SER A 57 -1.41 1.89 26.90
C SER A 57 -2.43 2.58 27.80
N GLN A 58 -3.68 2.73 27.32
CA GLN A 58 -4.81 3.31 28.07
C GLN A 58 -5.92 2.26 28.24
N SER A 59 -5.60 1.09 28.80
CA SER A 59 -6.48 -0.08 28.82
C SER A 59 -7.78 0.06 29.63
N ASP A 60 -7.89 1.07 30.48
CA ASP A 60 -9.00 1.18 31.45
C ASP A 60 -10.12 2.17 31.05
N ALA A 61 -10.01 2.88 29.94
CA ALA A 61 -10.91 3.99 29.62
C ALA A 61 -11.75 3.82 28.35
N PHE A 62 -11.56 2.77 27.55
CA PHE A 62 -12.19 2.71 26.24
C PHE A 62 -12.79 1.35 25.92
N GLU A 63 -14.09 1.20 26.14
CA GLU A 63 -14.89 0.28 25.32
C GLU A 63 -15.15 0.99 23.99
N PRO A 64 -14.53 0.57 22.88
CA PRO A 64 -14.84 1.20 21.60
C PRO A 64 -16.21 0.74 21.14
N ALA A 65 -17.18 1.62 21.24
CA ALA A 65 -18.37 1.49 20.44
C ALA A 65 -17.93 1.52 18.97
N GLY A 66 -17.86 0.37 18.32
CA GLY A 66 -17.92 0.25 16.88
C GLY A 66 -16.62 -0.01 16.09
N TYR A 67 -15.42 0.03 16.68
CA TYR A 67 -14.20 -0.33 15.91
C TYR A 67 -13.92 -1.83 16.05
N GLY A 68 -14.61 -2.63 15.24
CA GLY A 68 -14.46 -4.09 15.21
C GLY A 68 -13.04 -4.53 14.86
N SER A 69 -12.58 -5.60 15.47
CA SER A 69 -11.35 -6.30 15.11
C SER A 69 -11.59 -7.28 13.95
N ASP A 70 -12.48 -6.93 13.02
CA ASP A 70 -12.91 -7.87 12.02
C ASP A 70 -11.87 -8.08 10.94
N LEU A 71 -11.63 -9.36 10.65
CA LEU A 71 -10.83 -9.76 9.49
C LEU A 71 -11.58 -9.35 8.22
N SER A 72 -10.84 -9.06 7.18
CA SER A 72 -11.40 -8.93 5.84
C SER A 72 -12.28 -10.17 5.52
N ARG A 73 -13.38 -9.96 4.84
CA ARG A 73 -14.34 -11.03 4.51
C ARG A 73 -13.63 -12.17 3.76
N GLY A 74 -13.87 -13.40 4.18
CA GLY A 74 -13.23 -14.59 3.60
C GLY A 74 -11.79 -14.87 4.07
N PHE A 75 -11.28 -14.06 5.01
CA PHE A 75 -9.96 -14.28 5.60
C PHE A 75 -10.03 -15.02 6.94
N SER A 76 -9.01 -15.79 7.22
CA SER A 76 -8.89 -16.58 8.44
C SER A 76 -7.55 -16.32 9.14
N THR A 77 -7.49 -16.62 10.42
CA THR A 77 -6.26 -16.60 11.21
C THR A 77 -6.23 -17.76 12.18
N ILE A 78 -5.08 -18.38 12.36
CA ILE A 78 -4.84 -19.41 13.37
C ILE A 78 -4.60 -18.81 14.75
N TYR A 79 -4.47 -17.50 14.86
CA TYR A 79 -4.19 -16.81 16.11
C TYR A 79 -5.49 -16.35 16.78
N ARG A 80 -5.52 -16.45 18.12
CA ARG A 80 -6.61 -15.86 18.90
C ARG A 80 -6.66 -14.36 18.66
N ARG A 81 -7.83 -13.85 18.30
CA ARG A 81 -8.07 -12.43 18.16
C ARG A 81 -7.82 -11.72 19.50
N LYS A 82 -7.15 -10.60 19.43
CA LYS A 82 -6.92 -9.74 20.61
C LYS A 82 -8.03 -8.70 20.65
N GLU A 83 -8.85 -8.74 21.66
CA GLU A 83 -9.94 -7.77 21.90
C GLU A 83 -9.41 -6.48 22.54
N GLY A 84 -10.18 -5.38 22.40
CA GLY A 84 -9.89 -4.07 22.97
C GLY A 84 -8.65 -3.38 22.41
N GLY A 85 -8.35 -2.20 22.92
CA GLY A 85 -7.25 -1.33 22.49
C GLY A 85 -7.56 -0.54 21.20
N ARG A 86 -6.91 0.60 21.06
CA ARG A 86 -7.06 1.51 19.92
C ARG A 86 -6.40 0.91 18.66
N ARG A 87 -7.08 0.97 17.52
CA ARG A 87 -6.70 0.26 16.30
C ARG A 87 -6.05 1.18 15.26
N PHE A 88 -5.59 0.56 14.15
CA PHE A 88 -4.89 1.30 13.09
C PHE A 88 -5.75 2.38 12.43
N ALA A 89 -7.05 2.14 12.24
CA ALA A 89 -7.97 3.15 11.69
C ALA A 89 -8.00 4.42 12.56
N GLU A 90 -8.05 4.25 13.88
CA GLU A 90 -8.02 5.37 14.82
C GLU A 90 -6.65 6.08 14.83
N LEU A 91 -5.54 5.33 14.83
CA LEU A 91 -4.21 5.92 14.69
C LEU A 91 -4.10 6.76 13.41
N LEU A 92 -4.57 6.22 12.28
CA LEU A 92 -4.52 6.89 10.98
C LEU A 92 -5.32 8.20 11.02
N HIS A 93 -6.52 8.15 11.58
CA HIS A 93 -7.36 9.34 11.77
C HIS A 93 -6.66 10.38 12.67
N CYS A 94 -6.18 9.99 13.85
CA CYS A 94 -5.50 10.91 14.76
C CYS A 94 -4.28 11.58 14.12
N VAL A 95 -3.48 10.82 13.35
CA VAL A 95 -2.32 11.36 12.63
C VAL A 95 -2.75 12.32 11.52
N ALA A 96 -3.82 12.00 10.79
CA ALA A 96 -4.34 12.87 9.73
C ALA A 96 -4.86 14.22 10.26
N GLN A 97 -5.35 14.26 11.50
CA GLN A 97 -5.85 15.49 12.14
C GLN A 97 -4.74 16.41 12.66
N VAL A 98 -3.48 15.97 12.74
CA VAL A 98 -2.36 16.79 13.24
C VAL A 98 -2.12 18.00 12.35
N ASP A 99 -2.03 17.78 11.05
CA ASP A 99 -1.82 18.82 10.06
C ASP A 99 -2.54 18.46 8.75
N PRO A 100 -3.63 19.15 8.40
CA PRO A 100 -4.37 18.91 7.15
C PRO A 100 -3.54 19.11 5.87
N GLU A 101 -2.42 19.84 5.96
CA GLU A 101 -1.50 20.07 4.84
C GLU A 101 -0.35 19.03 4.79
N MET A 102 -0.33 18.06 5.71
CA MET A 102 0.65 16.96 5.72
C MET A 102 0.04 15.69 5.13
N ARG A 103 0.67 15.14 4.10
CA ARG A 103 0.31 13.82 3.57
C ARG A 103 0.65 12.70 4.52
N VAL A 104 -0.27 11.77 4.67
CA VAL A 104 -0.10 10.57 5.48
C VAL A 104 -0.14 9.34 4.60
N ARG A 105 0.94 8.55 4.64
CA ARG A 105 1.03 7.23 4.00
C ARG A 105 1.22 6.14 5.04
N PHE A 106 0.98 4.92 4.64
CA PHE A 106 1.34 3.76 5.44
C PHE A 106 1.86 2.64 4.53
N THR A 107 2.63 1.73 5.09
CA THR A 107 3.24 0.64 4.32
C THR A 107 3.24 -0.68 5.08
N SER A 108 3.36 -1.78 4.31
CA SER A 108 3.41 -3.15 4.82
C SER A 108 2.16 -3.60 5.59
N PRO A 109 0.94 -3.29 5.13
CA PRO A 109 -0.25 -3.90 5.69
C PRO A 109 -0.38 -5.37 5.26
N HIS A 110 -1.18 -6.13 5.99
CA HIS A 110 -1.57 -7.48 5.60
C HIS A 110 -3.03 -7.49 5.09
N PRO A 111 -3.36 -8.19 3.99
CA PRO A 111 -4.71 -8.17 3.42
C PRO A 111 -5.83 -8.61 4.38
N LYS A 112 -5.51 -9.43 5.40
CA LYS A 112 -6.50 -9.90 6.38
C LYS A 112 -7.05 -8.80 7.31
N ASP A 113 -6.36 -7.67 7.45
CA ASP A 113 -6.64 -6.63 8.45
C ASP A 113 -7.09 -5.32 7.77
N PHE A 114 -8.09 -5.40 6.85
CA PHE A 114 -8.74 -4.25 6.20
C PHE A 114 -10.23 -4.18 6.55
N PRO A 115 -10.59 -3.83 7.79
CA PRO A 115 -11.98 -3.58 8.14
C PRO A 115 -12.48 -2.28 7.49
N ASP A 116 -13.81 -2.13 7.37
CA ASP A 116 -14.45 -0.98 6.72
C ASP A 116 -14.08 0.35 7.39
N GLU A 117 -13.87 0.37 8.71
CA GLU A 117 -13.44 1.55 9.45
C GLU A 117 -12.09 2.06 8.95
N LEU A 118 -11.17 1.16 8.57
CA LEU A 118 -9.88 1.57 8.00
C LEU A 118 -10.07 2.15 6.59
N LEU A 119 -10.94 1.55 5.78
CA LEU A 119 -11.26 2.06 4.44
C LEU A 119 -11.93 3.43 4.53
N HIS A 120 -12.86 3.61 5.47
CA HIS A 120 -13.49 4.90 5.73
C HIS A 120 -12.47 5.94 6.22
N ALA A 121 -11.55 5.56 7.12
CA ALA A 121 -10.49 6.48 7.55
C ALA A 121 -9.59 6.94 6.40
N ILE A 122 -9.32 6.08 5.41
CA ILE A 122 -8.56 6.44 4.20
C ILE A 122 -9.39 7.37 3.29
N ARG A 123 -10.67 7.04 3.09
CA ARG A 123 -11.57 7.80 2.21
C ARG A 123 -11.86 9.21 2.74
N ASP A 124 -12.14 9.32 4.04
CA ASP A 124 -12.73 10.52 4.65
C ASP A 124 -11.67 11.56 5.12
N ASN A 125 -10.38 11.20 5.09
CA ASN A 125 -9.30 12.13 5.38
C ASN A 125 -8.54 12.49 4.09
N PRO A 126 -8.75 13.69 3.50
CA PRO A 126 -8.18 14.07 2.20
C PRO A 126 -6.66 14.04 2.13
N ASN A 127 -5.97 14.18 3.26
CA ASN A 127 -4.53 14.11 3.37
C ASN A 127 -3.98 12.68 3.56
N VAL A 128 -4.83 11.67 3.69
CA VAL A 128 -4.44 10.26 3.66
C VAL A 128 -4.37 9.79 2.20
N CYS A 129 -3.20 9.33 1.79
CA CYS A 129 -2.97 8.93 0.42
C CYS A 129 -3.78 7.69 0.03
N ARG A 130 -4.43 7.71 -1.14
CA ARG A 130 -5.26 6.63 -1.68
C ARG A 130 -4.42 5.58 -2.44
N ASN A 131 -3.25 5.28 -1.91
CA ASN A 131 -2.38 4.21 -2.39
C ASN A 131 -2.26 3.14 -1.31
N ILE A 132 -2.83 1.97 -1.59
CA ILE A 132 -2.86 0.84 -0.65
C ILE A 132 -1.90 -0.23 -1.14
N HIS A 133 -0.96 -0.63 -0.28
CA HIS A 133 -0.14 -1.81 -0.51
C HIS A 133 -0.95 -3.06 -0.13
N LEU A 134 -1.24 -3.92 -1.09
CA LEU A 134 -2.05 -5.13 -0.92
C LEU A 134 -1.26 -6.34 -1.42
N PRO A 135 -0.41 -6.97 -0.58
CA PRO A 135 0.51 -8.03 -1.00
C PRO A 135 -0.22 -9.34 -1.34
N LEU A 136 -0.32 -9.66 -2.63
CA LEU A 136 -0.92 -10.86 -3.17
C LEU A 136 -0.10 -12.11 -2.84
N GLN A 137 1.21 -12.05 -3.00
CA GLN A 137 2.21 -13.13 -2.90
C GLN A 137 2.06 -14.20 -3.98
N SER A 138 0.88 -14.81 -4.13
CA SER A 138 0.50 -15.76 -5.17
C SER A 138 -0.98 -15.60 -5.51
N GLY A 139 -1.37 -15.86 -6.74
CA GLY A 139 -2.76 -15.87 -7.19
C GLY A 139 -3.44 -17.23 -7.09
N SER A 140 -2.77 -18.25 -6.57
CA SER A 140 -3.32 -19.60 -6.41
C SER A 140 -3.64 -19.91 -4.96
N SER A 141 -4.87 -20.37 -4.68
CA SER A 141 -5.34 -20.71 -3.33
C SER A 141 -4.49 -21.82 -2.69
N SER A 142 -4.07 -22.84 -3.43
CA SER A 142 -3.21 -23.93 -2.92
C SER A 142 -1.79 -23.42 -2.59
N CYS A 143 -1.24 -22.53 -3.40
CA CYS A 143 0.05 -21.89 -3.10
C CYS A 143 -0.05 -20.96 -1.86
N LEU A 144 -1.12 -20.18 -1.75
CA LEU A 144 -1.40 -19.32 -0.59
C LEU A 144 -1.56 -20.14 0.70
N GLU A 145 -2.17 -21.32 0.64
CA GLU A 145 -2.26 -22.24 1.77
C GLU A 145 -0.85 -22.73 2.20
N ARG A 146 -0.01 -23.18 1.25
CA ARG A 146 1.39 -23.54 1.54
C ARG A 146 2.20 -22.34 2.10
N MET A 147 1.89 -21.13 1.63
CA MET A 147 2.47 -19.87 2.15
C MET A 147 1.90 -19.48 3.52
N ARG A 148 0.86 -20.15 4.02
CA ARG A 148 0.16 -19.82 5.28
C ARG A 148 -0.41 -18.40 5.31
N ARG A 149 -1.07 -18.00 4.22
CA ARG A 149 -1.61 -16.64 4.09
C ARG A 149 -2.99 -16.47 4.72
N GLY A 150 -3.73 -17.56 4.95
CA GLY A 150 -5.04 -17.54 5.62
C GLY A 150 -6.17 -16.95 4.75
N TYR A 151 -6.01 -16.93 3.43
CA TYR A 151 -7.04 -16.52 2.48
C TYR A 151 -6.88 -17.26 1.15
N THR A 152 -7.96 -17.32 0.39
CA THR A 152 -7.99 -17.84 -0.97
C THR A 152 -7.82 -16.72 -1.99
N ARG A 153 -7.59 -17.11 -3.23
CA ARG A 153 -7.60 -16.21 -4.39
C ARG A 153 -8.88 -15.39 -4.45
N GLU A 154 -10.03 -16.06 -4.31
CA GLU A 154 -11.36 -15.46 -4.41
C GLU A 154 -11.54 -14.38 -3.34
N ALA A 155 -11.23 -14.70 -2.08
CA ALA A 155 -11.30 -13.74 -0.98
C ALA A 155 -10.40 -12.51 -1.22
N PHE A 156 -9.22 -12.71 -1.81
CA PHE A 156 -8.35 -11.58 -2.17
C PHE A 156 -8.93 -10.70 -3.28
N LEU A 157 -9.51 -11.31 -4.32
CA LEU A 157 -10.16 -10.58 -5.41
C LEU A 157 -11.39 -9.80 -4.91
N GLU A 158 -12.22 -10.43 -4.05
CA GLU A 158 -13.35 -9.77 -3.40
C GLU A 158 -12.90 -8.58 -2.54
N LEU A 159 -11.82 -8.73 -1.77
CA LEU A 159 -11.28 -7.63 -0.98
C LEU A 159 -10.81 -6.47 -1.87
N ALA A 160 -10.08 -6.75 -2.95
CA ALA A 160 -9.62 -5.72 -3.87
C ALA A 160 -10.78 -4.98 -4.54
N GLN A 161 -11.85 -5.71 -4.90
CA GLN A 161 -13.07 -5.12 -5.42
C GLN A 161 -13.77 -4.24 -4.37
N HIS A 162 -13.97 -4.76 -3.15
CA HIS A 162 -14.61 -4.03 -2.06
C HIS A 162 -13.87 -2.73 -1.71
N ILE A 163 -12.54 -2.77 -1.68
CA ILE A 163 -11.73 -1.55 -1.46
C ILE A 163 -12.01 -0.51 -2.56
N ARG A 164 -12.14 -0.92 -3.82
CA ARG A 164 -12.47 -0.01 -4.93
C ARG A 164 -13.90 0.54 -4.86
N GLU A 165 -14.84 -0.23 -4.35
CA GLU A 165 -16.21 0.24 -4.13
C GLU A 165 -16.26 1.34 -3.06
N VAL A 166 -15.46 1.21 -2.00
CA VAL A 166 -15.37 2.20 -0.90
C VAL A 166 -14.50 3.39 -1.29
N ILE A 167 -13.41 3.17 -2.05
CA ILE A 167 -12.44 4.18 -2.49
C ILE A 167 -12.24 4.03 -4.00
N PRO A 168 -13.10 4.64 -4.85
CA PRO A 168 -13.15 4.36 -6.29
C PRO A 168 -11.85 4.64 -7.06
N ASP A 169 -11.10 5.65 -6.64
CA ASP A 169 -9.85 6.10 -7.26
C ASP A 169 -8.59 5.46 -6.64
N VAL A 170 -8.74 4.47 -5.76
CA VAL A 170 -7.60 3.81 -5.11
C VAL A 170 -6.64 3.19 -6.12
N THR A 171 -5.35 3.32 -5.83
CA THR A 171 -4.28 2.57 -6.49
C THR A 171 -3.75 1.48 -5.59
N PHE A 172 -3.36 0.36 -6.20
CA PHE A 172 -2.79 -0.77 -5.48
C PHE A 172 -1.33 -0.98 -5.81
N SER A 173 -0.54 -1.17 -4.77
CA SER A 173 0.77 -1.79 -4.89
C SER A 173 0.76 -3.20 -4.29
N THR A 174 1.63 -4.10 -4.78
CA THR A 174 1.64 -5.50 -4.36
C THR A 174 3.04 -6.09 -4.29
N ASP A 175 3.17 -7.21 -3.57
CA ASP A 175 4.31 -8.13 -3.65
C ASP A 175 3.86 -9.43 -4.29
N VAL A 176 4.71 -10.01 -5.15
CA VAL A 176 4.49 -11.31 -5.80
C VAL A 176 5.76 -12.13 -5.76
N ILE A 177 5.64 -13.41 -5.44
CA ILE A 177 6.72 -14.39 -5.39
C ILE A 177 6.49 -15.42 -6.49
N ALA A 178 7.42 -15.54 -7.44
CA ALA A 178 7.44 -16.57 -8.48
C ALA A 178 8.25 -17.78 -8.04
N GLY A 179 7.74 -18.98 -8.27
CA GLY A 179 8.47 -20.23 -8.03
C GLY A 179 8.60 -20.57 -6.56
N PHE A 180 7.55 -20.37 -5.75
CA PHE A 180 7.50 -20.86 -4.38
C PHE A 180 7.50 -22.41 -4.36
N CYS A 181 7.94 -23.02 -3.27
CA CYS A 181 8.03 -24.48 -3.08
C CYS A 181 6.79 -25.21 -3.63
N GLY A 182 6.99 -26.15 -4.55
CA GLY A 182 5.95 -26.96 -5.17
C GLY A 182 5.02 -26.17 -6.11
N GLU A 183 5.35 -24.95 -6.51
CA GLU A 183 4.50 -24.18 -7.43
C GLU A 183 4.45 -24.84 -8.80
N THR A 184 3.25 -25.25 -9.22
CA THR A 184 2.98 -25.80 -10.55
C THR A 184 2.81 -24.70 -11.59
N GLU A 185 2.78 -25.11 -12.89
CA GLU A 185 2.50 -24.14 -13.96
C GLU A 185 1.07 -23.58 -13.89
N ALA A 186 0.09 -24.40 -13.52
CA ALA A 186 -1.29 -23.94 -13.31
C ALA A 186 -1.38 -22.89 -12.20
N GLU A 187 -0.70 -23.09 -11.07
CA GLU A 187 -0.66 -22.13 -9.96
C GLU A 187 0.04 -20.82 -10.35
N HIS A 188 1.09 -20.93 -11.18
CA HIS A 188 1.72 -19.74 -11.75
C HIS A 188 0.76 -18.97 -12.66
N GLN A 189 0.01 -19.63 -13.54
CA GLN A 189 -0.99 -18.99 -14.40
C GLN A 189 -2.15 -18.38 -13.60
N ASP A 190 -2.52 -18.98 -12.47
CA ASP A 190 -3.45 -18.37 -11.52
C ASP A 190 -2.90 -17.02 -11.01
N THR A 191 -1.59 -16.93 -10.75
CA THR A 191 -0.96 -15.68 -10.31
C THR A 191 -0.98 -14.64 -11.42
N VAL A 192 -0.61 -15.01 -12.65
CA VAL A 192 -0.67 -14.12 -13.83
C VAL A 192 -2.08 -13.60 -14.04
N SER A 193 -3.10 -14.46 -13.98
CA SER A 193 -4.49 -14.06 -14.17
C SER A 193 -5.02 -13.18 -13.02
N ALA A 194 -4.60 -13.41 -11.76
CA ALA A 194 -4.96 -12.55 -10.63
C ALA A 194 -4.38 -11.15 -10.79
N MET A 195 -3.13 -11.03 -11.27
CA MET A 195 -2.52 -9.73 -11.55
C MET A 195 -3.28 -8.95 -12.61
N ARG A 196 -3.75 -9.62 -13.68
CA ARG A 196 -4.58 -8.99 -14.72
C ARG A 196 -5.94 -8.54 -14.19
N LEU A 197 -6.60 -9.37 -13.38
CA LEU A 197 -7.92 -9.07 -12.81
C LEU A 197 -7.87 -7.88 -11.84
N VAL A 198 -6.88 -7.88 -10.94
CA VAL A 198 -6.73 -6.77 -9.98
C VAL A 198 -6.18 -5.53 -10.68
N GLY A 199 -5.20 -5.67 -11.56
CA GLY A 199 -4.52 -4.55 -12.20
C GLY A 199 -3.84 -3.65 -11.17
N PHE A 200 -2.63 -4.02 -10.77
CA PHE A 200 -1.83 -3.25 -9.82
C PHE A 200 -1.15 -2.07 -10.51
N ASP A 201 -1.05 -0.95 -9.79
CA ASP A 201 -0.39 0.27 -10.27
C ASP A 201 1.13 0.25 -9.96
N THR A 202 1.55 -0.54 -8.96
CA THR A 202 2.95 -0.83 -8.64
C THR A 202 3.09 -2.27 -8.18
N ALA A 203 4.18 -2.97 -8.56
CA ALA A 203 4.43 -4.33 -8.08
C ALA A 203 5.92 -4.55 -7.77
N PHE A 204 6.16 -5.26 -6.67
CA PHE A 204 7.48 -5.77 -6.29
C PHE A 204 7.45 -7.28 -6.50
N MET A 205 8.23 -7.74 -7.47
CA MET A 205 8.18 -9.11 -7.97
C MET A 205 9.52 -9.80 -7.75
N PHE A 206 9.50 -10.99 -7.17
CA PHE A 206 10.70 -11.70 -6.74
C PHE A 206 10.64 -13.16 -7.17
N ALA A 207 11.78 -13.70 -7.64
CA ALA A 207 11.98 -15.14 -7.64
C ALA A 207 12.11 -15.62 -6.19
N TYR A 208 11.44 -16.72 -5.86
CA TYR A 208 11.54 -17.29 -4.52
C TYR A 208 13.00 -17.62 -4.16
N SER A 209 13.40 -17.21 -2.97
CA SER A 209 14.69 -17.54 -2.35
C SER A 209 14.44 -18.04 -0.94
N MET A 210 14.76 -19.28 -0.68
CA MET A 210 14.56 -19.89 0.63
C MET A 210 15.41 -19.18 1.70
N ARG A 211 14.79 -18.89 2.84
CA ARG A 211 15.43 -18.27 3.99
C ARG A 211 15.53 -19.28 5.13
N GLU A 212 16.73 -19.42 5.68
CA GLU A 212 16.94 -20.26 6.86
C GLU A 212 16.00 -19.89 8.02
N ARG A 213 15.69 -20.87 8.87
CA ARG A 213 14.82 -20.76 10.04
C ARG A 213 13.32 -20.56 9.74
N THR A 214 12.94 -20.28 8.50
CA THR A 214 11.52 -20.15 8.13
C THR A 214 10.82 -21.52 8.18
N HIS A 215 9.47 -21.49 8.17
CA HIS A 215 8.71 -22.74 8.09
C HIS A 215 8.97 -23.47 6.77
N ALA A 216 9.07 -22.74 5.66
CA ALA A 216 9.37 -23.32 4.35
C ALA A 216 10.71 -24.06 4.37
N HIS A 217 11.77 -23.47 4.93
CA HIS A 217 13.07 -24.11 5.07
C HIS A 217 13.03 -25.43 5.88
N ARG A 218 12.15 -25.50 6.88
CA ARG A 218 12.08 -26.68 7.78
C ARG A 218 11.16 -27.78 7.26
N ARG A 219 10.20 -27.49 6.39
CA ARG A 219 9.07 -28.37 6.09
C ARG A 219 8.76 -28.51 4.62
N LEU A 220 9.29 -27.66 3.76
CA LEU A 220 9.06 -27.67 2.31
C LEU A 220 10.38 -27.86 1.59
N GLN A 221 10.31 -28.33 0.36
CA GLN A 221 11.46 -28.46 -0.53
C GLN A 221 11.40 -27.31 -1.55
N ASP A 222 12.55 -26.68 -1.81
CA ASP A 222 12.69 -25.71 -2.89
C ASP A 222 12.98 -26.47 -4.19
N ASP A 223 11.92 -27.00 -4.80
CA ASP A 223 11.93 -27.96 -5.91
C ASP A 223 11.67 -27.31 -7.27
N VAL A 224 11.36 -26.01 -7.33
CA VAL A 224 11.20 -25.29 -8.60
C VAL A 224 12.58 -24.91 -9.14
N PRO A 225 12.96 -25.39 -10.36
CA PRO A 225 14.27 -25.06 -10.94
C PRO A 225 14.51 -23.55 -11.11
N PRO A 226 15.77 -23.07 -10.97
CA PRO A 226 16.08 -21.65 -11.08
C PRO A 226 15.69 -21.00 -12.41
N ASP A 227 15.84 -21.71 -13.51
CA ASP A 227 15.44 -21.29 -14.86
C ASP A 227 13.91 -21.13 -14.97
N VAL A 228 13.14 -22.04 -14.38
CA VAL A 228 11.68 -21.95 -14.31
C VAL A 228 11.26 -20.75 -13.45
N LYS A 229 11.90 -20.52 -12.30
CA LYS A 229 11.66 -19.32 -11.48
C LYS A 229 11.93 -18.03 -12.27
N GLY A 230 13.05 -18.00 -13.02
CA GLY A 230 13.43 -16.86 -13.87
C GLY A 230 12.39 -16.59 -14.97
N ARG A 231 11.94 -17.62 -15.68
CA ARG A 231 10.91 -17.53 -16.72
C ARG A 231 9.58 -17.01 -16.14
N ARG A 232 9.13 -17.59 -15.03
CA ARG A 232 7.89 -17.18 -14.35
C ARG A 232 7.96 -15.74 -13.85
N LEU A 233 9.09 -15.34 -13.29
CA LEU A 233 9.29 -13.95 -12.86
C LEU A 233 9.23 -12.98 -14.05
N ALA A 234 9.84 -13.32 -15.18
CA ALA A 234 9.79 -12.52 -16.40
C ALA A 234 8.34 -12.35 -16.89
N GLU A 235 7.55 -13.43 -16.94
CA GLU A 235 6.15 -13.39 -17.34
C GLU A 235 5.29 -12.52 -16.39
N ILE A 236 5.53 -12.58 -15.07
CA ILE A 236 4.87 -11.72 -14.09
C ILE A 236 5.25 -10.26 -14.32
N ILE A 237 6.51 -9.96 -14.59
CA ILE A 237 7.00 -8.60 -14.88
C ILE A 237 6.35 -8.05 -16.15
N ASP A 238 6.29 -8.82 -17.22
CA ASP A 238 5.67 -8.41 -18.48
C ASP A 238 4.17 -8.16 -18.31
N THR A 239 3.47 -9.06 -17.60
CA THR A 239 2.06 -8.91 -17.26
C THR A 239 1.80 -7.63 -16.44
N PHE A 240 2.65 -7.37 -15.45
CA PHE A 240 2.57 -6.13 -14.68
C PHE A 240 2.75 -4.89 -15.57
N HIS A 241 3.77 -4.86 -16.41
CA HIS A 241 4.01 -3.70 -17.26
C HIS A 241 2.89 -3.45 -18.27
N GLU A 242 2.29 -4.51 -18.82
CA GLU A 242 1.14 -4.43 -19.70
C GLU A 242 -0.07 -3.79 -18.97
N THR A 243 -0.46 -4.38 -17.84
CA THR A 243 -1.63 -3.94 -17.08
C THR A 243 -1.45 -2.56 -16.46
N ALA A 244 -0.28 -2.26 -15.87
CA ALA A 244 0.00 -0.96 -15.26
C ALA A 244 0.02 0.16 -16.30
N ARG A 245 0.56 -0.09 -17.52
CA ARG A 245 0.52 0.89 -18.60
C ARG A 245 -0.93 1.22 -18.99
N ALA A 246 -1.76 0.19 -19.18
CA ALA A 246 -3.18 0.38 -19.55
C ALA A 246 -3.92 1.17 -18.46
N ARG A 247 -3.69 0.84 -17.18
CA ARG A 247 -4.32 1.53 -16.06
C ARG A 247 -3.87 2.98 -15.91
N ASN A 248 -2.58 3.25 -16.07
CA ASN A 248 -2.05 4.60 -15.90
C ASN A 248 -2.53 5.55 -17.01
N GLN A 249 -2.98 5.04 -18.16
CA GLN A 249 -3.59 5.88 -19.21
C GLN A 249 -4.84 6.64 -18.72
N ARG A 250 -5.57 6.13 -17.71
CA ARG A 250 -6.72 6.84 -17.12
C ARG A 250 -6.36 8.20 -16.51
N PHE A 251 -5.10 8.39 -16.13
CA PHE A 251 -4.64 9.65 -15.56
C PHE A 251 -4.29 10.71 -16.62
N VAL A 252 -4.06 10.30 -17.89
CA VAL A 252 -3.72 11.24 -18.95
C VAL A 252 -4.86 12.20 -19.22
N GLY A 253 -4.56 13.50 -19.26
CA GLY A 253 -5.54 14.58 -19.38
C GLY A 253 -6.19 15.00 -18.06
N THR A 254 -6.02 14.25 -16.97
CA THR A 254 -6.58 14.61 -15.66
C THR A 254 -5.70 15.64 -14.94
N ARG A 255 -6.27 16.22 -13.89
CA ARG A 255 -5.57 17.09 -12.94
C ARG A 255 -5.14 16.29 -11.72
N GLY A 256 -4.01 16.67 -11.13
CA GLY A 256 -3.45 16.00 -9.96
C GLY A 256 -2.73 16.95 -9.01
N LEU A 257 -2.50 16.49 -7.80
CA LEU A 257 -1.70 17.19 -6.79
C LEU A 257 -0.40 16.42 -6.55
N VAL A 258 0.72 17.05 -6.82
CA VAL A 258 2.05 16.46 -6.64
C VAL A 258 2.78 17.16 -5.49
N LEU A 259 3.32 16.39 -4.56
CA LEU A 259 4.30 16.88 -3.60
C LEU A 259 5.67 16.85 -4.28
N TYR A 260 6.26 18.01 -4.47
CA TYR A 260 7.54 18.16 -5.14
C TYR A 260 8.70 17.68 -4.26
N GLU A 261 9.51 16.76 -4.78
CA GLU A 261 10.64 16.14 -4.06
C GLU A 261 12.01 16.71 -4.46
N GLY A 262 12.09 17.38 -5.64
CA GLY A 262 13.33 17.96 -6.12
C GLY A 262 13.62 17.69 -7.60
N THR A 263 14.92 17.74 -7.96
CA THR A 263 15.41 17.44 -9.31
C THR A 263 16.19 16.13 -9.36
N SER A 264 15.96 15.36 -10.42
CA SER A 264 16.66 14.09 -10.67
C SER A 264 18.15 14.33 -10.92
N ARG A 265 19.02 13.66 -10.17
CA ARG A 265 20.49 13.77 -10.33
C ARG A 265 20.99 13.40 -11.74
N LYS A 266 20.34 12.44 -12.41
CA LYS A 266 20.79 11.93 -13.72
C LYS A 266 20.33 12.78 -14.91
N ARG A 267 19.17 13.44 -14.82
CA ARG A 267 18.53 14.12 -15.97
C ARG A 267 18.17 15.58 -15.69
N GLY A 268 18.38 16.09 -14.46
CA GLY A 268 17.98 17.44 -14.08
C GLY A 268 16.45 17.69 -14.11
N GLN A 269 15.66 16.64 -14.30
CA GLN A 269 14.21 16.74 -14.38
C GLN A 269 13.59 16.96 -13.01
N HIS A 270 12.65 17.87 -12.91
CA HIS A 270 11.82 18.05 -11.73
C HIS A 270 10.94 16.81 -11.51
N PHE A 271 10.78 16.39 -10.27
CA PHE A 271 9.90 15.27 -9.95
C PHE A 271 9.28 15.40 -8.55
N GLY A 272 8.23 14.66 -8.36
CA GLY A 272 7.55 14.51 -7.08
C GLY A 272 6.68 13.26 -7.05
N ARG A 273 5.79 13.18 -6.09
CA ARG A 273 4.87 12.06 -5.91
C ARG A 273 3.45 12.54 -5.71
N ASP A 274 2.50 11.88 -6.39
CA ASP A 274 1.07 12.14 -6.22
C ASP A 274 0.46 11.36 -5.05
N ASP A 275 -0.83 11.54 -4.77
CA ASP A 275 -1.57 10.84 -3.72
C ASP A 275 -1.72 9.35 -3.99
N TYR A 276 -1.62 8.95 -5.25
CA TYR A 276 -1.76 7.58 -5.72
C TYR A 276 -0.45 6.79 -5.71
N GLY A 277 0.66 7.43 -5.25
CA GLY A 277 1.97 6.80 -5.15
C GLY A 277 2.81 6.84 -6.44
N HIS A 278 2.30 7.44 -7.52
CA HIS A 278 3.08 7.55 -8.75
C HIS A 278 4.23 8.54 -8.60
N LYS A 279 5.35 8.18 -9.19
CA LYS A 279 6.41 9.14 -9.48
C LYS A 279 5.98 9.98 -10.67
N VAL A 280 5.92 11.30 -10.48
CA VAL A 280 5.50 12.25 -11.50
C VAL A 280 6.70 13.12 -11.89
N PHE A 281 7.07 13.11 -13.17
CA PHE A 281 8.04 14.03 -13.72
C PHE A 281 7.33 15.30 -14.18
N LEU A 282 7.88 16.45 -13.81
CA LEU A 282 7.22 17.75 -13.99
C LEU A 282 7.93 18.56 -15.06
N ASP A 283 7.16 19.05 -16.03
CA ASP A 283 7.54 20.19 -16.84
C ASP A 283 7.13 21.47 -16.08
N VAL A 284 8.13 22.24 -15.66
CA VAL A 284 7.93 23.43 -14.81
C VAL A 284 8.15 24.67 -15.65
N PRO A 285 7.15 25.57 -15.79
CA PRO A 285 7.27 26.79 -16.57
C PRO A 285 8.40 27.69 -16.08
N ALA A 286 9.05 28.39 -17.02
CA ALA A 286 10.04 29.39 -16.68
C ALA A 286 9.45 30.45 -15.71
N GLY A 287 10.13 30.68 -14.60
CA GLY A 287 9.67 31.63 -13.55
C GLY A 287 8.92 30.99 -12.39
N MET A 288 8.50 29.74 -12.45
CA MET A 288 7.95 29.02 -11.31
C MET A 288 9.07 28.41 -10.45
N ALA A 289 9.38 29.05 -9.34
CA ALA A 289 10.34 28.53 -8.37
C ALA A 289 9.69 27.51 -7.44
N LEU A 290 10.21 26.28 -7.42
CA LEU A 290 9.76 25.18 -6.56
C LEU A 290 10.84 24.80 -5.54
N ARG A 291 10.40 24.48 -4.31
CA ARG A 291 11.24 23.92 -3.25
C ARG A 291 10.72 22.55 -2.85
N PRO A 292 11.58 21.57 -2.49
CA PRO A 292 11.11 20.32 -1.92
C PRO A 292 10.13 20.56 -0.77
N GLY A 293 8.97 19.89 -0.83
CA GLY A 293 7.85 20.12 0.09
C GLY A 293 6.74 21.02 -0.45
N ASP A 294 6.93 21.68 -1.59
CA ASP A 294 5.85 22.43 -2.24
C ASP A 294 4.81 21.49 -2.85
N TYR A 295 3.54 21.80 -2.72
CA TYR A 295 2.48 21.17 -3.48
C TYR A 295 2.29 21.88 -4.82
N VAL A 296 2.17 21.07 -5.87
CA VAL A 296 2.02 21.55 -7.24
C VAL A 296 0.75 20.94 -7.85
N HIS A 297 -0.18 21.79 -8.27
CA HIS A 297 -1.29 21.40 -9.13
C HIS A 297 -0.72 21.12 -10.54
N VAL A 298 -1.03 19.98 -11.09
CA VAL A 298 -0.50 19.53 -12.38
C VAL A 298 -1.61 19.05 -13.31
N ARG A 299 -1.33 19.06 -14.61
CA ARG A 299 -2.07 18.30 -15.62
C ARG A 299 -1.19 17.17 -16.12
N VAL A 300 -1.71 15.95 -16.09
CA VAL A 300 -1.00 14.76 -16.56
C VAL A 300 -1.02 14.72 -18.08
N ASP A 301 0.15 14.68 -18.70
CA ASP A 301 0.32 14.73 -20.17
C ASP A 301 0.59 13.34 -20.76
N ALA A 302 1.31 12.48 -20.03
CA ALA A 302 1.64 11.13 -20.48
C ALA A 302 1.83 10.16 -19.30
N ALA A 303 1.68 8.88 -19.59
CA ALA A 303 1.83 7.81 -18.62
C ALA A 303 2.67 6.66 -19.17
N THR A 304 3.46 6.05 -18.27
CA THR A 304 4.16 4.79 -18.49
C THR A 304 3.67 3.74 -17.50
N SER A 305 4.21 2.54 -17.50
CA SER A 305 3.90 1.53 -16.47
C SER A 305 4.42 1.88 -15.07
N GLY A 306 5.34 2.84 -14.92
CA GLY A 306 5.99 3.14 -13.64
C GLY A 306 6.04 4.63 -13.27
N SER A 307 5.56 5.52 -14.13
CA SER A 307 5.61 6.96 -13.88
C SER A 307 4.63 7.74 -14.76
N LEU A 308 4.31 8.96 -14.30
CA LEU A 308 3.57 9.94 -15.08
C LEU A 308 4.49 11.09 -15.48
N ALA A 309 4.15 11.75 -16.59
CA ALA A 309 4.70 13.04 -16.96
C ALA A 309 3.58 14.09 -16.92
N ALA A 310 3.86 15.26 -16.37
CA ALA A 310 2.84 16.27 -16.16
C ALA A 310 3.40 17.68 -16.29
N SER A 311 2.57 18.60 -16.77
CA SER A 311 2.84 20.03 -16.78
C SER A 311 2.41 20.68 -15.47
N ALA A 312 3.30 21.43 -14.82
CA ALA A 312 2.99 22.19 -13.62
C ALA A 312 2.09 23.39 -13.99
N VAL A 313 0.97 23.52 -13.29
CA VAL A 313 -0.01 24.60 -13.48
C VAL A 313 0.27 25.74 -12.50
N GLU A 314 0.30 25.43 -11.20
CA GLU A 314 0.52 26.42 -10.14
C GLU A 314 1.02 25.75 -8.86
N ARG A 315 1.66 26.54 -7.99
CA ARG A 315 1.86 26.15 -6.59
C ARG A 315 0.55 26.30 -5.83
N THR A 316 0.28 25.36 -4.95
CA THR A 316 -0.95 25.35 -4.16
C THR A 316 -0.71 24.77 -2.79
N THR A 317 -1.77 24.52 -2.02
CA THR A 317 -1.76 23.72 -0.81
C THR A 317 -2.71 22.53 -0.97
N LEU A 318 -2.56 21.51 -0.14
CA LEU A 318 -3.42 20.32 -0.18
C LEU A 318 -4.89 20.73 0.01
N GLY A 319 -5.19 21.53 1.05
CA GLY A 319 -6.54 21.96 1.33
C GLY A 319 -7.13 22.88 0.25
N ALA A 320 -6.33 23.77 -0.37
CA ALA A 320 -6.80 24.60 -1.47
C ALA A 320 -7.14 23.77 -2.71
N TYR A 321 -6.29 22.81 -3.03
CA TYR A 321 -6.52 21.90 -4.18
C TYR A 321 -7.82 21.12 -4.03
N TYR A 322 -8.03 20.42 -2.89
CA TYR A 322 -9.21 19.57 -2.69
C TYR A 322 -10.52 20.33 -2.48
N ARG A 323 -10.48 21.61 -2.10
CA ARG A 323 -11.68 22.45 -2.15
C ARG A 323 -12.19 22.67 -3.58
N CYS A 324 -11.28 22.80 -4.54
CA CYS A 324 -11.62 23.00 -5.96
C CYS A 324 -11.79 21.67 -6.73
N HIS A 325 -11.17 20.60 -6.27
CA HIS A 325 -11.14 19.29 -6.93
C HIS A 325 -11.44 18.19 -5.90
N PRO A 326 -12.70 18.09 -5.44
CA PRO A 326 -13.06 17.11 -4.42
C PRO A 326 -12.76 15.69 -4.88
N GLN A 327 -12.28 14.88 -3.97
CA GLN A 327 -12.02 13.46 -4.23
C GLN A 327 -13.34 12.72 -4.52
N PRO A 328 -13.34 11.69 -5.39
CA PRO A 328 -14.54 10.92 -5.68
C PRO A 328 -15.18 10.33 -4.42
N ALA A 329 -16.51 10.45 -4.32
CA ALA A 329 -17.27 9.81 -3.26
C ALA A 329 -17.44 8.31 -3.54
N ALA A 330 -17.76 7.51 -2.50
CA ALA A 330 -18.08 6.10 -2.65
C ALA A 330 -19.22 5.90 -3.68
N GLY A 331 -19.06 4.88 -4.56
CA GLY A 331 -20.03 4.58 -5.60
C GLY A 331 -19.96 5.43 -6.87
N ALA A 332 -19.03 6.39 -6.97
CA ALA A 332 -18.78 7.10 -8.22
C ALA A 332 -18.01 6.16 -9.19
N ALA A 333 -18.53 5.95 -10.39
CA ALA A 333 -17.79 5.26 -11.45
C ALA A 333 -16.63 6.16 -11.91
N VAL A 334 -15.40 5.60 -11.92
CA VAL A 334 -14.17 6.26 -12.41
C VAL A 334 -13.77 5.64 -13.74
#